data_b391d57fe7a57ad17f2b11d55534aefa
#
_entry.id   b391d57fe7a57ad17f2b11d55534aefa
#
_cell.length_a   1.000
_cell.length_b   1.000
_cell.length_c   1.000
_cell.angle_alpha   90.00
_cell.angle_beta   90.00
_cell.angle_gamma   90.00
#
_symmetry.space_group_name_H-M   'P 1'
#
loop_
_entity.id
_entity.type
_entity.pdbx_description
1 polymer ?
#
loop_
_entity_poly.entity_id
_entity_poly.type
_entity_poly.pdbx_seq_one_letter_code
_entity_poly.pdbx_strand_id
1 'polypeptide(L)'
;MGRARSSLELDLDPDVTIGLGLPMQHDEVNGVFPGTSTTLSQTGSNIRNLLLTNKGERVGQPTFGADLLLVLFEPMSENLLDRLEESINEAIAEWLPYISVNNLEIQADENVINQLNIKIEFYLTMNPDIFETITLSFATEQT
;
A
#
# COMPACT_ATOMS: atom_id res chain seq x y z
N MET A 1 -10.19 -34.31 5.26
CA MET A 1 -9.51 -33.09 4.82
C MET A 1 -10.38 -31.90 5.14
N GLY A 2 -9.89 -30.98 5.94
CA GLY A 2 -10.62 -29.74 6.27
C GLY A 2 -10.80 -28.89 5.02
N ARG A 3 -12.01 -28.40 4.79
CA ARG A 3 -12.30 -27.41 3.73
C ARG A 3 -11.51 -26.13 4.04
N ALA A 4 -10.79 -25.61 3.09
CA ALA A 4 -10.12 -24.31 3.24
C ALA A 4 -11.19 -23.24 3.59
N ARG A 5 -10.96 -22.50 4.68
CA ARG A 5 -11.85 -21.41 5.06
C ARG A 5 -11.79 -20.32 3.99
N SER A 6 -12.91 -19.71 3.68
CA SER A 6 -12.94 -18.55 2.80
C SER A 6 -12.32 -17.33 3.49
N SER A 7 -11.85 -16.36 2.73
CA SER A 7 -11.32 -15.11 3.29
C SER A 7 -12.32 -14.40 4.20
N LEU A 8 -13.61 -14.46 3.87
CA LEU A 8 -14.68 -13.91 4.68
C LEU A 8 -14.82 -14.62 6.05
N GLU A 9 -14.68 -15.96 6.08
CA GLU A 9 -14.72 -16.73 7.34
C GLU A 9 -13.51 -16.43 8.22
N LEU A 10 -12.34 -16.18 7.63
CA LEU A 10 -11.14 -15.76 8.35
C LEU A 10 -11.25 -14.34 8.90
N ASP A 11 -11.86 -13.43 8.14
CA ASP A 11 -12.09 -12.04 8.58
C ASP A 11 -13.08 -11.93 9.76
N LEU A 12 -13.94 -12.94 9.95
CA LEU A 12 -14.88 -13.00 11.07
C LEU A 12 -14.29 -13.60 12.35
N ASP A 13 -13.10 -14.19 12.26
CA ASP A 13 -12.41 -14.81 13.39
C ASP A 13 -11.33 -13.87 13.95
N PRO A 14 -11.57 -13.22 15.10
CA PRO A 14 -10.63 -12.24 15.65
C PRO A 14 -9.31 -12.86 16.15
N ASP A 15 -9.30 -14.16 16.37
CA ASP A 15 -8.13 -14.88 16.87
C ASP A 15 -7.17 -15.34 15.75
N VAL A 16 -7.58 -15.17 14.49
CA VAL A 16 -6.77 -15.53 13.33
C VAL A 16 -6.00 -14.33 12.82
N THR A 17 -4.67 -14.41 12.89
CA THR A 17 -3.78 -13.44 12.25
C THR A 17 -3.53 -13.83 10.80
N ILE A 18 -3.86 -12.95 9.86
CA ILE A 18 -3.73 -13.17 8.42
C ILE A 18 -2.34 -12.76 7.93
N GLY A 19 -1.75 -11.73 8.53
CA GLY A 19 -0.46 -11.21 8.13
C GLY A 19 0.13 -10.24 9.13
N LEU A 20 1.18 -9.53 8.72
CA LEU A 20 1.86 -8.52 9.52
C LEU A 20 1.39 -7.12 9.14
N GLY A 21 1.10 -6.31 10.14
CA GLY A 21 0.78 -4.90 9.95
C GLY A 21 2.00 -4.05 9.59
N LEU A 22 1.82 -3.08 8.73
CA LEU A 22 2.82 -2.08 8.39
C LEU A 22 2.28 -0.66 8.63
N PRO A 23 3.08 0.26 9.13
CA PRO A 23 4.49 0.11 9.55
C PRO A 23 4.64 -0.79 10.79
N MET A 24 5.78 -1.47 10.89
CA MET A 24 6.08 -2.29 12.06
C MET A 24 6.21 -1.40 13.29
N GLN A 25 5.30 -1.60 14.24
CA GLN A 25 5.29 -0.88 15.52
C GLN A 25 5.35 -1.90 16.65
N HIS A 26 5.88 -1.46 17.79
CA HIS A 26 5.84 -2.28 18.99
C HIS A 26 4.45 -2.19 19.61
N ASP A 27 3.77 -3.32 19.69
CA ASP A 27 2.51 -3.46 20.40
C ASP A 27 2.79 -4.15 21.75
N GLU A 28 2.33 -3.54 22.83
CA GLU A 28 2.52 -4.07 24.19
C GLU A 28 1.82 -5.42 24.42
N VAL A 29 0.77 -5.70 23.62
CA VAL A 29 -0.02 -6.93 23.72
C VAL A 29 0.50 -8.03 22.81
N ASN A 30 0.84 -7.71 21.57
CA ASN A 30 1.19 -8.67 20.52
C ASN A 30 2.69 -8.70 20.19
N GLY A 31 3.51 -7.89 20.87
CA GLY A 31 4.95 -7.85 20.67
C GLY A 31 5.40 -6.96 19.52
N VAL A 32 6.58 -7.28 18.95
CA VAL A 32 7.24 -6.44 17.92
C VAL A 32 6.51 -6.47 16.57
N PHE A 33 5.69 -7.48 16.32
CA PHE A 33 5.04 -7.69 15.04
C PHE A 33 3.52 -7.77 15.20
N PRO A 34 2.82 -6.62 15.16
CA PRO A 34 1.36 -6.65 15.18
C PRO A 34 0.82 -7.41 13.97
N GLY A 35 -0.03 -8.39 14.25
CA GLY A 35 -0.71 -9.13 13.21
C GLY A 35 -1.95 -8.39 12.71
N THR A 36 -2.29 -8.59 11.46
CA THR A 36 -3.55 -8.13 10.88
C THR A 36 -4.56 -9.28 10.87
N SER A 37 -5.78 -9.00 11.32
CA SER A 37 -6.85 -10.01 11.40
C SER A 37 -7.86 -9.93 10.25
N THR A 38 -7.85 -8.88 9.46
CA THR A 38 -8.75 -8.72 8.32
C THR A 38 -8.00 -8.64 7.00
N THR A 39 -8.60 -9.19 5.95
CA THR A 39 -8.05 -9.13 4.59
C THR A 39 -7.89 -7.68 4.12
N LEU A 40 -8.82 -6.81 4.46
CA LEU A 40 -8.78 -5.39 4.08
C LEU A 40 -7.59 -4.67 4.73
N SER A 41 -7.38 -4.86 6.04
CA SER A 41 -6.23 -4.29 6.76
C SER A 41 -4.89 -4.83 6.25
N GLN A 42 -4.82 -6.14 5.97
CA GLN A 42 -3.63 -6.73 5.36
C GLN A 42 -3.37 -6.17 3.97
N THR A 43 -4.41 -5.91 3.20
CA THR A 43 -4.29 -5.31 1.86
C THR A 43 -3.70 -3.90 1.94
N GLY A 44 -4.11 -3.09 2.91
CA GLY A 44 -3.49 -1.78 3.16
C GLY A 44 -1.98 -1.90 3.41
N SER A 45 -1.55 -2.88 4.20
CA SER A 45 -0.13 -3.18 4.43
C SER A 45 0.58 -3.65 3.16
N ASN A 46 -0.09 -4.46 2.34
CA ASN A 46 0.45 -4.93 1.06
C ASN A 46 0.65 -3.78 0.06
N ILE A 47 -0.29 -2.84 -0.01
CA ILE A 47 -0.15 -1.64 -0.86
C ILE A 47 1.03 -0.80 -0.40
N ARG A 48 1.17 -0.57 0.92
CA ARG A 48 2.34 0.16 1.45
C ARG A 48 3.65 -0.51 1.07
N ASN A 49 3.73 -1.82 1.25
CA ASN A 49 4.92 -2.59 0.91
C ASN A 49 5.24 -2.53 -0.59
N LEU A 50 4.22 -2.63 -1.44
CA LEU A 50 4.37 -2.53 -2.89
C LEU A 50 4.92 -1.16 -3.31
N LEU A 51 4.31 -0.08 -2.82
CA LEU A 51 4.65 1.28 -3.22
C LEU A 51 5.97 1.78 -2.61
N LEU A 52 6.35 1.27 -1.43
CA LEU A 52 7.63 1.60 -0.80
C LEU A 52 8.80 0.76 -1.31
N THR A 53 8.54 -0.27 -2.11
CA THR A 53 9.58 -1.10 -2.71
C THR A 53 9.92 -0.59 -4.10
N ASN A 54 11.20 -0.36 -4.38
CA ASN A 54 11.66 -0.04 -5.73
C ASN A 54 11.82 -1.32 -6.55
N LYS A 55 11.54 -1.23 -7.85
CA LYS A 55 11.82 -2.35 -8.76
C LYS A 55 13.31 -2.68 -8.73
N GLY A 56 13.62 -3.97 -8.67
CA GLY A 56 14.99 -4.47 -8.55
C GLY A 56 15.51 -4.70 -7.12
N GLU A 57 14.80 -4.24 -6.09
CA GLU A 57 15.22 -4.47 -4.69
C GLU A 57 15.03 -5.91 -4.22
N ARG A 58 14.02 -6.61 -4.74
CA ARG A 58 13.76 -8.00 -4.40
C ARG A 58 14.48 -8.96 -5.34
N VAL A 59 15.42 -9.73 -4.81
CA VAL A 59 16.19 -10.69 -5.59
C VAL A 59 15.31 -11.76 -6.25
N GLY A 60 14.28 -12.22 -5.53
CA GLY A 60 13.35 -13.25 -6.04
C GLY A 60 12.26 -12.71 -6.97
N GLN A 61 11.98 -11.42 -6.92
CA GLN A 61 10.94 -10.76 -7.70
C GLN A 61 11.40 -9.35 -8.11
N PRO A 62 12.29 -9.23 -9.08
CA PRO A 62 12.90 -7.95 -9.46
C PRO A 62 11.90 -6.95 -10.07
N THR A 63 10.77 -7.43 -10.59
CA THR A 63 9.70 -6.58 -11.14
C THR A 63 8.71 -6.09 -10.08
N PHE A 64 8.78 -6.64 -8.85
CA PHE A 64 7.92 -6.20 -7.76
C PHE A 64 8.31 -4.80 -7.28
N GLY A 65 7.34 -3.95 -7.11
CA GLY A 65 7.51 -2.59 -6.62
C GLY A 65 6.92 -1.55 -7.57
N ALA A 66 7.03 -0.32 -7.16
CA ALA A 66 6.68 0.86 -7.94
C ALA A 66 7.88 1.79 -8.00
N ASP A 67 8.13 2.38 -9.17
CA ASP A 67 9.27 3.28 -9.37
C ASP A 67 8.96 4.71 -8.87
N LEU A 68 8.24 4.83 -7.77
CA LEU A 68 7.80 6.12 -7.23
C LEU A 68 8.98 7.03 -6.88
N LEU A 69 10.03 6.47 -6.29
CA LEU A 69 11.20 7.26 -5.92
C LEU A 69 11.92 7.82 -7.15
N LEU A 70 12.00 7.07 -8.25
CA LEU A 70 12.60 7.56 -9.48
C LEU A 70 11.82 8.75 -10.04
N VAL A 71 10.50 8.66 -10.02
CA VAL A 71 9.64 9.76 -10.49
C VAL A 71 9.73 10.97 -9.55
N LEU A 72 9.86 10.74 -8.24
CA LEU A 72 10.01 11.83 -7.25
C LEU A 72 11.32 12.61 -7.35
N PHE A 73 12.38 11.99 -7.90
CA PHE A 73 13.65 12.67 -8.16
C PHE A 73 13.66 13.48 -9.44
N GLU A 74 12.64 13.37 -10.28
CA GLU A 74 12.51 14.21 -11.47
C GLU A 74 12.09 15.64 -11.08
N PRO A 75 12.46 16.64 -11.89
CA PRO A 75 12.02 18.02 -11.66
C PRO A 75 10.49 18.10 -11.65
N MET A 76 9.94 18.91 -10.76
CA MET A 76 8.50 19.18 -10.69
C MET A 76 8.00 19.68 -12.05
N SER A 77 7.31 18.81 -12.77
CA SER A 77 6.65 19.11 -14.02
C SER A 77 5.14 18.91 -13.88
N GLU A 78 4.36 19.56 -14.71
CA GLU A 78 2.89 19.39 -14.70
C GLU A 78 2.48 17.92 -14.91
N ASN A 79 3.32 17.14 -15.59
CA ASN A 79 3.05 15.73 -15.88
C ASN A 79 3.54 14.77 -14.77
N LEU A 80 4.20 15.27 -13.71
CA LEU A 80 4.73 14.43 -12.64
C LEU A 80 3.63 13.69 -11.89
N LEU A 81 2.56 14.39 -11.55
CA LEU A 81 1.42 13.83 -10.82
C LEU A 81 0.72 12.75 -11.64
N ASP A 82 0.51 13.00 -12.93
CA ASP A 82 -0.11 12.04 -13.84
C ASP A 82 0.75 10.76 -13.97
N ARG A 83 2.05 10.90 -14.06
CA ARG A 83 3.00 9.77 -14.11
C ARG A 83 3.04 8.97 -12.81
N LEU A 84 2.95 9.64 -11.67
CA LEU A 84 2.84 8.97 -10.37
C LEU A 84 1.55 8.18 -10.25
N GLU A 85 0.43 8.78 -10.65
CA GLU A 85 -0.86 8.11 -10.66
C GLU A 85 -0.86 6.88 -11.56
N GLU A 86 -0.33 6.99 -12.77
CA GLU A 86 -0.19 5.88 -13.70
C GLU A 86 0.68 4.75 -13.12
N SER A 87 1.85 5.08 -12.57
CA SER A 87 2.76 4.10 -11.95
C SER A 87 2.13 3.38 -10.77
N ILE A 88 1.37 4.08 -9.94
CA ILE A 88 0.65 3.48 -8.80
C ILE A 88 -0.44 2.52 -9.29
N ASN A 89 -1.25 2.96 -10.24
CA ASN A 89 -2.33 2.15 -10.78
C ASN A 89 -1.80 0.88 -11.50
N GLU A 90 -0.73 1.00 -12.27
CA GLU A 90 -0.08 -0.15 -12.91
C GLU A 90 0.45 -1.16 -11.88
N ALA A 91 1.18 -0.69 -10.86
CA ALA A 91 1.73 -1.56 -9.83
C ALA A 91 0.63 -2.30 -9.06
N ILE A 92 -0.45 -1.62 -8.71
CA ILE A 92 -1.60 -2.21 -8.03
C ILE A 92 -2.30 -3.23 -8.93
N ALA A 93 -2.54 -2.91 -10.18
CA ALA A 93 -3.19 -3.81 -11.14
C ALA A 93 -2.37 -5.08 -11.39
N GLU A 94 -1.05 -4.97 -11.44
CA GLU A 94 -0.16 -6.10 -11.67
C GLU A 94 -0.04 -7.03 -10.43
N TRP A 95 0.15 -6.45 -9.25
CA TRP A 95 0.49 -7.21 -8.05
C TRP A 95 -0.67 -7.46 -7.09
N LEU A 96 -1.71 -6.65 -7.14
CA LEU A 96 -2.87 -6.72 -6.26
C LEU A 96 -4.18 -6.71 -7.07
N PRO A 97 -4.40 -7.66 -8.00
CA PRO A 97 -5.55 -7.64 -8.92
C PRO A 97 -6.91 -7.84 -8.22
N TYR A 98 -6.92 -8.20 -6.94
CA TYR A 98 -8.13 -8.42 -6.14
C TYR A 98 -8.66 -7.15 -5.48
N ILE A 99 -8.01 -6.01 -5.70
CA ILE A 99 -8.46 -4.71 -5.20
C ILE A 99 -8.81 -3.76 -6.35
N SER A 100 -9.61 -2.77 -6.03
CA SER A 100 -9.89 -1.64 -6.92
C SER A 100 -9.64 -0.33 -6.19
N VAL A 101 -8.95 0.57 -6.85
CA VAL A 101 -8.73 1.93 -6.35
C VAL A 101 -9.96 2.76 -6.66
N ASN A 102 -10.57 3.34 -5.63
CA ASN A 102 -11.73 4.22 -5.75
C ASN A 102 -11.30 5.67 -5.96
N ASN A 103 -10.34 6.12 -5.17
CA ASN A 103 -9.81 7.48 -5.25
C ASN A 103 -8.30 7.49 -4.97
N LEU A 104 -7.58 8.31 -5.71
CA LEU A 104 -6.15 8.53 -5.55
C LEU A 104 -5.91 10.04 -5.52
N GLU A 105 -5.43 10.53 -4.40
CA GLU A 105 -5.06 11.92 -4.20
C GLU A 105 -3.57 12.03 -3.96
N ILE A 106 -2.89 12.86 -4.75
CA ILE A 106 -1.47 13.13 -4.60
C ILE A 106 -1.32 14.63 -4.32
N GLN A 107 -0.80 14.97 -3.16
CA GLN A 107 -0.63 16.36 -2.71
C GLN A 107 0.81 16.62 -2.30
N ALA A 108 1.39 17.69 -2.83
CA ALA A 108 2.63 18.23 -2.29
C ALA A 108 2.32 18.95 -0.96
N ASP A 109 3.14 18.73 0.06
CA ASP A 109 2.98 19.44 1.33
C ASP A 109 3.53 20.87 1.17
N GLU A 110 2.66 21.85 1.38
CA GLU A 110 3.04 23.28 1.27
C GLU A 110 3.95 23.74 2.42
N ASN A 111 3.93 23.02 3.53
CA ASN A 111 4.67 23.40 4.75
C ASN A 111 6.04 22.74 4.86
N VAL A 112 6.24 21.63 4.16
CA VAL A 112 7.50 20.87 4.17
C VAL A 112 8.02 20.78 2.74
N ILE A 113 9.15 21.42 2.51
CA ILE A 113 9.81 21.39 1.21
C ILE A 113 10.15 19.94 0.84
N ASN A 114 9.71 19.51 -0.35
CA ASN A 114 9.95 18.18 -0.89
C ASN A 114 9.22 17.01 -0.15
N GLN A 115 8.09 17.27 0.45
CA GLN A 115 7.23 16.19 0.95
C GLN A 115 6.02 15.99 0.03
N LEU A 116 5.77 14.74 -0.33
CA LEU A 116 4.62 14.33 -1.11
C LEU A 116 3.75 13.39 -0.26
N ASN A 117 2.47 13.69 -0.19
CA ASN A 117 1.48 12.86 0.47
C ASN A 117 0.59 12.19 -0.57
N ILE A 118 0.53 10.87 -0.51
CA ILE A 118 -0.31 10.05 -1.39
C ILE A 118 -1.39 9.40 -0.53
N LYS A 119 -2.64 9.70 -0.83
CA LYS A 119 -3.80 9.12 -0.18
C LYS A 119 -4.53 8.22 -1.17
N ILE A 120 -4.68 6.96 -0.80
CA ILE A 120 -5.31 5.94 -1.63
C ILE A 120 -6.54 5.39 -0.91
N GLU A 121 -7.70 5.55 -1.51
CA GLU A 121 -8.93 4.89 -1.09
C GLU A 121 -9.19 3.69 -2.00
N PHE A 122 -9.33 2.53 -1.40
CA PHE A 122 -9.49 1.27 -2.12
C PHE A 122 -10.53 0.36 -1.46
N TYR A 123 -10.99 -0.62 -2.22
CA TYR A 123 -11.90 -1.66 -1.75
C TYR A 123 -11.51 -3.02 -2.35
N LEU A 124 -11.95 -4.08 -1.67
CA LEU A 124 -11.81 -5.44 -2.18
C LEU A 124 -12.90 -5.70 -3.23
N THR A 125 -12.55 -6.27 -4.37
CA THR A 125 -13.50 -6.60 -5.44
C THR A 125 -14.61 -7.53 -4.95
N MET A 126 -14.32 -8.34 -3.92
CA MET A 126 -15.27 -9.24 -3.28
C MET A 126 -16.28 -8.53 -2.36
N ASN A 127 -15.91 -7.36 -1.80
CA ASN A 127 -16.72 -6.56 -0.88
C ASN A 127 -16.67 -5.08 -1.28
N PRO A 128 -17.36 -4.67 -2.34
CA PRO A 128 -17.27 -3.32 -2.88
C PRO A 128 -17.89 -2.24 -1.99
N ASP A 129 -18.64 -2.63 -0.97
CA ASP A 129 -19.32 -1.71 -0.05
C ASP A 129 -18.40 -1.19 1.09
N ILE A 130 -17.23 -1.80 1.28
CA ILE A 130 -16.31 -1.46 2.36
C ILE A 130 -15.03 -0.87 1.77
N PHE A 131 -14.81 0.41 2.07
CA PHE A 131 -13.63 1.15 1.65
C PHE A 131 -12.63 1.29 2.80
N GLU A 132 -11.35 1.28 2.46
CA GLU A 132 -10.28 1.65 3.38
C GLU A 132 -9.38 2.70 2.73
N THR A 133 -8.83 3.56 3.55
CA THR A 133 -7.95 4.64 3.11
C THR A 133 -6.58 4.49 3.76
N ILE A 134 -5.54 4.52 2.94
CA ILE A 134 -4.16 4.60 3.41
C ILE A 134 -3.53 5.91 2.98
N THR A 135 -2.63 6.42 3.80
CA THR A 135 -1.82 7.60 3.49
C THR A 135 -0.35 7.22 3.55
N LEU A 136 0.38 7.60 2.52
CA LEU A 136 1.82 7.45 2.41
C LEU A 136 2.46 8.83 2.29
N SER A 137 3.51 9.08 3.05
CA SER A 137 4.28 10.30 2.99
C SER A 137 5.69 10.00 2.51
N PHE A 138 6.12 10.67 1.47
CA PHE A 138 7.46 10.58 0.92
C PHE A 138 8.17 11.91 1.13
N ALA A 139 9.32 11.88 1.77
CA ALA A 139 10.20 13.03 1.88
C ALA A 139 11.37 12.82 0.90
N THR A 140 11.56 13.75 -0.02
CA THR A 140 12.78 13.79 -0.84
C THR A 140 13.83 14.55 -0.05
N GLU A 141 14.80 13.85 0.52
CA GLU A 141 15.97 14.50 1.07
C GLU A 141 16.81 15.08 -0.09
N GLN A 142 16.76 16.40 -0.24
CA GLN A 142 17.79 17.08 -1.00
C GLN A 142 18.98 17.31 -0.07
N THR A 143 20.00 16.56 -0.32
CA THR A 143 21.34 16.92 0.16
C THR A 143 21.96 17.98 -0.73
#